data_893ead2f84628eeb03da770e809c6b42
#
_entry.id   893ead2f84628eeb03da770e809c6b42
#
_cell.length_a   1.000
_cell.length_b   1.000
_cell.length_c   1.000
_cell.angle_alpha   90.00
_cell.angle_beta   90.00
_cell.angle_gamma   90.00
#
_symmetry.space_group_name_H-M   'P 1'
#
loop_
_entity.id
_entity.type
_entity.pdbx_description
1 polymer ?
#
loop_
_entity_poly.entity_id
_entity_poly.type
_entity_poly.pdbx_seq_one_letter_code
_entity_poly.pdbx_strand_id
1 'polypeptide(L)'
;MALDCSRVRIHSADSAGPSKVFRRLVLWLSRGRAVALGNHVFLPRESADDLPLLAHELTHCAQYQKWGAPRYFARGLSEQARYLLHRLLGVSSSPYAYSIDEAKPFESYGMEQQGQIVEDCFRNDGMARRISPYRPGELTANS
;
A
#
# COMPACT_ATOMS: atom_id res chain seq x y z
N MET A 1 5.50 12.37 -3.62
CA MET A 1 4.03 12.20 -3.49
C MET A 1 3.68 12.60 -2.06
N ALA A 2 2.76 13.53 -1.84
CA ALA A 2 2.38 13.99 -0.49
C ALA A 2 1.18 13.17 0.02
N LEU A 3 1.18 12.83 1.33
CA LEU A 3 0.08 12.18 2.03
C LEU A 3 -0.51 13.17 3.03
N ASP A 4 -1.79 13.45 2.92
CA ASP A 4 -2.55 14.17 3.95
C ASP A 4 -3.04 13.15 5.00
N CYS A 5 -2.28 13.05 6.10
CA CYS A 5 -2.57 12.11 7.18
C CYS A 5 -3.88 12.42 7.90
N SER A 6 -4.36 13.69 7.90
CA SER A 6 -5.62 14.07 8.56
C SER A 6 -6.85 13.36 7.96
N ARG A 7 -6.73 12.94 6.70
CA ARG A 7 -7.77 12.23 5.95
C ARG A 7 -7.73 10.73 6.11
N VAL A 8 -6.61 10.18 6.63
CA VAL A 8 -6.43 8.74 6.77
C VAL A 8 -7.16 8.22 8.00
N ARG A 9 -7.74 7.04 7.87
CA ARG A 9 -8.39 6.30 8.97
C ARG A 9 -7.84 4.88 9.02
N ILE A 10 -7.18 4.55 10.12
CA ILE A 10 -6.63 3.22 10.35
C ILE A 10 -7.64 2.41 11.18
N HIS A 11 -7.98 1.23 10.69
CA HIS A 11 -8.90 0.29 11.30
C HIS A 11 -8.13 -0.97 11.68
N SER A 12 -7.80 -1.11 12.96
CA SER A 12 -7.27 -2.36 13.51
C SER A 12 -8.40 -3.34 13.84
N ALA A 13 -8.09 -4.62 13.95
CA ALA A 13 -9.08 -5.65 14.23
C ALA A 13 -9.84 -5.42 15.56
N ASP A 14 -9.22 -4.72 16.51
CA ASP A 14 -9.77 -4.46 17.86
C ASP A 14 -10.51 -3.13 18.01
N SER A 15 -10.50 -2.26 16.98
CA SER A 15 -11.19 -0.98 17.09
C SER A 15 -12.70 -1.16 17.21
N ALA A 16 -13.28 -0.60 18.30
CA ALA A 16 -14.72 -0.58 18.50
C ALA A 16 -15.39 0.34 17.48
N GLY A 17 -16.48 -0.10 16.82
CA GLY A 17 -17.23 0.74 15.90
C GLY A 17 -18.32 -0.03 15.15
N PRO A 18 -19.30 0.69 14.57
CA PRO A 18 -20.45 0.08 13.89
C PRO A 18 -20.12 -0.70 12.62
N SER A 19 -18.90 -0.64 12.14
CA SER A 19 -18.48 -1.31 10.90
C SER A 19 -17.74 -2.64 11.10
N LYS A 20 -17.94 -3.34 12.23
CA LYS A 20 -17.31 -4.65 12.46
C LYS A 20 -17.56 -5.63 11.31
N VAL A 21 -18.79 -5.63 10.76
CA VAL A 21 -19.17 -6.52 9.66
C VAL A 21 -18.44 -6.12 8.37
N PHE A 22 -18.43 -4.83 8.04
CA PHE A 22 -17.72 -4.33 6.85
C PHE A 22 -16.23 -4.62 6.93
N ARG A 23 -15.60 -4.36 8.08
CA ARG A 23 -14.18 -4.63 8.30
C ARG A 23 -13.86 -6.13 8.17
N ARG A 24 -14.68 -7.00 8.76
CA ARG A 24 -14.53 -8.45 8.62
C ARG A 24 -14.69 -8.89 7.17
N LEU A 25 -15.60 -8.29 6.44
CA LEU A 25 -15.78 -8.55 5.01
C LEU A 25 -14.56 -8.13 4.20
N VAL A 26 -14.02 -6.93 4.45
CA VAL A 26 -12.82 -6.43 3.76
C VAL A 26 -11.62 -7.32 4.05
N LEU A 27 -11.36 -7.66 5.32
CA LEU A 27 -10.26 -8.55 5.70
C LEU A 27 -10.46 -9.97 5.16
N TRP A 28 -11.69 -10.45 5.08
CA TRP A 28 -11.99 -11.74 4.47
C TRP A 28 -11.72 -11.73 2.96
N LEU A 29 -12.13 -10.68 2.24
CA LEU A 29 -11.86 -10.51 0.81
C LEU A 29 -10.35 -10.36 0.52
N SER A 30 -9.60 -9.69 1.41
CA SER A 30 -8.14 -9.57 1.33
C SER A 30 -7.40 -10.82 1.83
N ARG A 31 -8.12 -11.89 2.20
CA ARG A 31 -7.57 -13.11 2.79
C ARG A 31 -6.77 -12.86 4.08
N GLY A 32 -7.23 -11.95 4.92
CA GLY A 32 -6.56 -11.58 6.16
C GLY A 32 -5.29 -10.73 5.98
N ARG A 33 -5.05 -10.19 4.79
CA ARG A 33 -3.93 -9.27 4.53
C ARG A 33 -4.35 -7.84 4.81
N ALA A 34 -3.37 -6.99 5.14
CA ALA A 34 -3.59 -5.55 5.17
C ALA A 34 -4.09 -5.05 3.81
N VAL A 35 -4.90 -4.01 3.81
CA VAL A 35 -5.43 -3.41 2.58
C VAL A 35 -5.83 -1.97 2.80
N ALA A 36 -5.50 -1.10 1.83
CA ALA A 36 -5.98 0.27 1.76
C ALA A 36 -7.13 0.40 0.75
N LEU A 37 -8.22 1.00 1.19
CA LEU A 37 -9.36 1.37 0.35
C LEU A 37 -9.59 2.88 0.45
N GLY A 38 -9.07 3.61 -0.51
CA GLY A 38 -9.10 5.07 -0.49
C GLY A 38 -8.26 5.64 0.65
N ASN A 39 -8.90 6.33 1.60
CA ASN A 39 -8.25 6.85 2.81
C ASN A 39 -8.40 5.93 4.02
N HIS A 40 -8.86 4.69 3.85
CA HIS A 40 -9.07 3.74 4.93
C HIS A 40 -8.07 2.60 4.82
N VAL A 41 -7.29 2.37 5.86
CA VAL A 41 -6.36 1.25 6.01
C VAL A 41 -6.95 0.23 6.96
N PHE A 42 -7.02 -1.03 6.54
CA PHE A 42 -7.50 -2.14 7.34
C PHE A 42 -6.32 -3.06 7.67
N LEU A 43 -5.98 -3.15 8.94
CA LEU A 43 -4.86 -3.97 9.43
C LEU A 43 -5.40 -5.20 10.17
N PRO A 44 -4.95 -6.42 9.84
CA PRO A 44 -5.19 -7.58 10.66
C PRO A 44 -4.47 -7.42 12.01
N ARG A 45 -4.93 -8.19 13.01
CA ARG A 45 -4.42 -8.07 14.39
C ARG A 45 -2.92 -8.35 14.48
N GLU A 46 -2.47 -9.35 13.74
CA GLU A 46 -1.08 -9.79 13.73
C GLU A 46 -0.12 -8.76 13.11
N SER A 47 -0.65 -7.80 12.35
CA SER A 47 0.12 -6.79 11.63
C SER A 47 -0.06 -5.37 12.17
N ALA A 48 -0.68 -5.23 13.35
CA ALA A 48 -0.98 -3.90 13.91
C ALA A 48 0.29 -3.07 14.16
N ASP A 49 1.41 -3.72 14.49
CA ASP A 49 2.70 -3.10 14.79
C ASP A 49 3.72 -3.20 13.64
N ASP A 50 3.31 -3.73 12.47
CA ASP A 50 4.18 -3.82 11.29
C ASP A 50 4.25 -2.47 10.56
N LEU A 51 5.17 -1.60 11.01
CA LEU A 51 5.39 -0.27 10.40
C LEU A 51 5.74 -0.32 8.92
N PRO A 52 6.62 -1.21 8.42
CA PRO A 52 6.85 -1.38 7.00
C PRO A 52 5.57 -1.67 6.20
N LEU A 53 4.74 -2.58 6.67
CA LEU A 53 3.46 -2.91 6.03
C LEU A 53 2.49 -1.73 6.10
N LEU A 54 2.42 -1.03 7.23
CA LEU A 54 1.62 0.18 7.35
C LEU A 54 2.07 1.26 6.35
N ALA A 55 3.38 1.44 6.17
CA ALA A 55 3.94 2.39 5.20
C ALA A 55 3.56 2.03 3.75
N HIS A 56 3.52 0.73 3.41
CA HIS A 56 2.98 0.22 2.14
C HIS A 56 1.53 0.68 1.95
N GLU A 57 0.66 0.41 2.90
CA GLU A 57 -0.77 0.75 2.82
C GLU A 57 -1.01 2.28 2.79
N LEU A 58 -0.21 3.04 3.52
CA LEU A 58 -0.25 4.51 3.48
C LEU A 58 0.18 5.05 2.10
N THR A 59 1.06 4.34 1.39
CA THR A 59 1.41 4.69 0.00
C THR A 59 0.17 4.58 -0.90
N HIS A 60 -0.68 3.57 -0.72
CA HIS A 60 -1.94 3.46 -1.44
C HIS A 60 -2.93 4.58 -1.09
N CYS A 61 -2.97 5.04 0.15
CA CYS A 61 -3.75 6.23 0.51
C CYS A 61 -3.24 7.48 -0.21
N ALA A 62 -1.92 7.68 -0.28
CA ALA A 62 -1.32 8.80 -1.00
C ALA A 62 -1.61 8.73 -2.51
N GLN A 63 -1.56 7.54 -3.11
CA GLN A 63 -1.95 7.31 -4.51
C GLN A 63 -3.42 7.66 -4.73
N TYR A 64 -4.31 7.24 -3.83
CA TYR A 64 -5.73 7.59 -3.89
C TYR A 64 -5.95 9.11 -3.82
N GLN A 65 -5.27 9.79 -2.90
CA GLN A 65 -5.37 11.25 -2.76
C GLN A 65 -4.83 11.99 -3.99
N LYS A 66 -3.76 11.48 -4.61
CA LYS A 66 -3.14 12.08 -5.80
C LYS A 66 -3.95 11.84 -7.07
N TRP A 67 -4.46 10.61 -7.28
CA TRP A 67 -5.09 10.22 -8.55
C TRP A 67 -6.61 10.38 -8.55
N GLY A 68 -7.23 10.45 -7.38
CA GLY A 68 -8.69 10.41 -7.20
C GLY A 68 -9.26 9.00 -7.36
N ALA A 69 -10.50 8.82 -6.89
CA ALA A 69 -11.14 7.52 -6.82
C ALA A 69 -11.20 6.75 -8.17
N PRO A 70 -11.64 7.35 -9.30
CA PRO A 70 -11.77 6.58 -10.53
C PRO A 70 -10.45 6.00 -11.03
N ARG A 71 -9.38 6.81 -11.01
CA ARG A 71 -8.05 6.38 -11.45
C ARG A 71 -7.43 5.35 -10.52
N TYR A 72 -7.60 5.55 -9.21
CA TYR A 72 -7.07 4.63 -8.20
C TYR A 72 -7.68 3.25 -8.37
N PHE A 73 -9.01 3.14 -8.41
CA PHE A 73 -9.68 1.86 -8.54
C PHE A 73 -9.47 1.20 -9.91
N ALA A 74 -9.40 1.97 -11.00
CA ALA A 74 -9.07 1.43 -12.31
C ALA A 74 -7.67 0.80 -12.35
N ARG A 75 -6.67 1.45 -11.74
CA ARG A 75 -5.31 0.93 -11.63
C ARG A 75 -5.25 -0.31 -10.73
N GLY A 76 -5.87 -0.26 -9.55
CA GLY A 76 -5.93 -1.40 -8.65
C GLY A 76 -6.58 -2.62 -9.31
N LEU A 77 -7.69 -2.44 -10.03
CA LEU A 77 -8.34 -3.52 -10.77
C LEU A 77 -7.45 -4.09 -11.88
N SER A 78 -6.73 -3.24 -12.61
CA SER A 78 -5.81 -3.68 -13.65
C SER A 78 -4.64 -4.50 -13.08
N GLU A 79 -4.07 -4.08 -11.95
CA GLU A 79 -3.00 -4.82 -11.26
C GLU A 79 -3.52 -6.18 -10.74
N GLN A 80 -4.73 -6.23 -10.18
CA GLN A 80 -5.35 -7.48 -9.75
C GLN A 80 -5.64 -8.43 -10.92
N ALA A 81 -6.12 -7.90 -12.04
CA ALA A 81 -6.33 -8.69 -13.25
C ALA A 81 -5.00 -9.27 -13.78
N ARG A 82 -3.94 -8.47 -13.82
CA ARG A 82 -2.59 -8.93 -14.21
C ARG A 82 -2.06 -10.00 -13.26
N TYR A 83 -2.25 -9.83 -11.95
CA TYR A 83 -1.86 -10.83 -10.96
C TYR A 83 -2.61 -12.15 -11.17
N LEU A 84 -3.91 -12.09 -11.42
CA LEU A 84 -4.72 -13.28 -11.68
C LEU A 84 -4.29 -14.00 -12.97
N LEU A 85 -4.06 -13.24 -14.05
CA LEU A 85 -3.53 -13.79 -15.30
C LEU A 85 -2.15 -14.44 -15.10
N HIS A 86 -1.25 -13.78 -14.39
CA HIS A 86 0.04 -14.34 -14.04
C HIS A 86 -0.09 -15.70 -13.33
N ARG A 87 -0.98 -15.75 -12.33
CA ARG A 87 -1.21 -16.96 -11.55
C ARG A 87 -1.84 -18.11 -12.36
N LEU A 88 -2.74 -17.78 -13.29
CA LEU A 88 -3.46 -18.78 -14.09
C LEU A 88 -2.65 -19.29 -15.28
N LEU A 89 -1.87 -18.42 -15.91
CA LEU A 89 -1.17 -18.74 -17.16
C LEU A 89 0.33 -18.99 -16.97
N GLY A 90 0.85 -18.79 -15.76
CA GLY A 90 2.30 -18.92 -15.48
C GLY A 90 3.16 -17.90 -16.24
N VAL A 91 2.55 -16.85 -16.80
CA VAL A 91 3.19 -15.87 -17.66
C VAL A 91 3.35 -14.55 -16.91
N SER A 92 4.55 -14.07 -16.81
CA SER A 92 5.01 -12.76 -16.31
C SER A 92 5.41 -12.65 -14.84
N SER A 93 6.14 -11.59 -14.54
CA SER A 93 6.66 -11.26 -13.21
C SER A 93 5.55 -10.90 -12.23
N SER A 94 5.77 -11.16 -10.93
CA SER A 94 4.90 -10.72 -9.85
C SER A 94 4.66 -9.19 -9.93
N PRO A 95 3.45 -8.68 -9.70
CA PRO A 95 3.18 -7.23 -9.67
C PRO A 95 3.99 -6.50 -8.58
N TYR A 96 4.48 -7.22 -7.58
CA TYR A 96 5.35 -6.72 -6.52
C TYR A 96 6.84 -6.74 -6.89
N ALA A 97 7.22 -7.55 -7.91
CA ALA A 97 8.62 -7.62 -8.32
C ALA A 97 9.02 -6.34 -9.04
N TYR A 98 10.08 -5.71 -8.58
CA TYR A 98 10.68 -4.55 -9.20
C TYR A 98 12.20 -4.69 -9.20
N SER A 99 12.84 -4.01 -10.14
CA SER A 99 14.28 -3.74 -10.11
C SER A 99 14.47 -2.25 -9.93
N ILE A 100 15.37 -1.87 -9.02
CA ILE A 100 15.67 -0.47 -8.77
C ILE A 100 16.52 0.04 -9.94
N ASP A 101 16.04 1.10 -10.55
CA ASP A 101 16.74 1.91 -11.53
C ASP A 101 16.77 3.35 -11.00
N GLU A 102 17.95 3.82 -10.59
CA GLU A 102 18.12 5.15 -9.99
C GLU A 102 17.78 6.29 -10.98
N ALA A 103 17.81 6.01 -12.28
CA ALA A 103 17.39 6.99 -13.32
C ALA A 103 15.86 7.06 -13.48
N LYS A 104 15.14 6.11 -12.90
CA LYS A 104 13.69 5.99 -13.03
C LYS A 104 12.99 6.68 -11.84
N PRO A 105 12.15 7.71 -12.06
CA PRO A 105 11.45 8.37 -10.97
C PRO A 105 10.45 7.41 -10.28
N PHE A 106 10.28 7.56 -8.97
CA PHE A 106 9.39 6.73 -8.15
C PHE A 106 7.97 6.60 -8.72
N GLU A 107 7.42 7.67 -9.26
CA GLU A 107 6.07 7.69 -9.81
C GLU A 107 5.89 6.88 -11.10
N SER A 108 6.97 6.43 -11.71
CA SER A 108 6.93 5.60 -12.93
C SER A 108 6.84 4.10 -12.63
N TYR A 109 7.01 3.70 -11.37
CA TYR A 109 6.78 2.32 -10.93
C TYR A 109 5.28 2.02 -10.85
N GLY A 110 4.91 0.74 -10.98
CA GLY A 110 3.53 0.27 -10.80
C GLY A 110 2.98 0.58 -9.41
N MET A 111 1.67 0.52 -9.27
CA MET A 111 0.99 0.86 -8.02
C MET A 111 1.50 0.03 -6.84
N GLU A 112 1.53 -1.29 -6.99
CA GLU A 112 2.04 -2.23 -5.98
C GLU A 112 3.55 -2.12 -5.79
N GLN A 113 4.30 -1.88 -6.88
CA GLN A 113 5.74 -1.67 -6.80
C GLN A 113 6.11 -0.45 -5.96
N GLN A 114 5.35 0.65 -6.06
CA GLN A 114 5.55 1.83 -5.24
C GLN A 114 5.32 1.52 -3.75
N GLY A 115 4.27 0.77 -3.41
CA GLY A 115 4.03 0.28 -2.05
C GLY A 115 5.19 -0.56 -1.54
N GLN A 116 5.66 -1.53 -2.34
CA GLN A 116 6.77 -2.40 -1.98
C GLN A 116 8.09 -1.65 -1.79
N ILE A 117 8.40 -0.67 -2.65
CA ILE A 117 9.58 0.18 -2.50
C ILE A 117 9.57 0.94 -1.17
N VAL A 118 8.41 1.47 -0.76
CA VAL A 118 8.28 2.16 0.53
C VAL A 118 8.41 1.16 1.68
N GLU A 119 7.77 0.02 1.61
CA GLU A 119 7.89 -1.05 2.60
C GLU A 119 9.34 -1.47 2.81
N ASP A 120 10.07 -1.74 1.71
CA ASP A 120 11.47 -2.16 1.74
C ASP A 120 12.37 -1.04 2.31
N CYS A 121 12.08 0.23 2.01
CA CYS A 121 12.74 1.36 2.61
C CYS A 121 12.60 1.35 4.16
N PHE A 122 11.42 1.05 4.66
CA PHE A 122 11.13 0.93 6.10
C PHE A 122 11.73 -0.35 6.71
N ARG A 123 11.97 -1.40 5.90
CA ARG A 123 12.75 -2.60 6.30
C ARG A 123 14.27 -2.40 6.23
N ASN A 124 14.74 -1.18 6.02
CA ASN A 124 16.16 -0.79 5.90
C ASN A 124 16.88 -1.26 4.62
N ASP A 125 16.17 -1.51 3.53
CA ASP A 125 16.80 -1.70 2.23
C ASP A 125 17.44 -0.40 1.73
N GLY A 126 18.79 -0.41 1.61
CA GLY A 126 19.57 0.78 1.23
C GLY A 126 19.27 1.26 -0.19
N MET A 127 18.91 0.36 -1.11
CA MET A 127 18.56 0.71 -2.48
C MET A 127 17.16 1.35 -2.55
N ALA A 128 16.18 0.78 -1.85
CA ALA A 128 14.83 1.33 -1.76
C ALA A 128 14.84 2.74 -1.12
N ARG A 129 15.73 2.99 -0.17
CA ARG A 129 15.89 4.32 0.46
C ARG A 129 16.32 5.43 -0.50
N ARG A 130 17.00 5.11 -1.61
CA ARG A 130 17.46 6.11 -2.58
C ARG A 130 16.33 6.66 -3.42
N ILE A 131 15.31 5.87 -3.70
CA ILE A 131 14.20 6.22 -4.60
C ILE A 131 12.87 6.44 -3.86
N SER A 132 12.71 5.94 -2.62
CA SER A 132 11.50 6.16 -1.84
C SER A 132 11.32 7.64 -1.48
N PRO A 133 10.12 8.21 -1.69
CA PRO A 133 9.79 9.57 -1.26
C PRO A 133 9.51 9.66 0.24
N TYR A 134 9.40 8.52 0.94
CA TYR A 134 9.14 8.45 2.38
C TYR A 134 10.28 7.74 3.09
N ARG A 135 10.63 8.22 4.29
CA ARG A 135 11.71 7.65 5.09
C ARG A 135 11.27 7.42 6.53
N PRO A 136 11.80 6.39 7.21
CA PRO A 136 11.63 6.25 8.65
C PRO A 136 12.06 7.53 9.37
N GLY A 137 11.21 8.06 10.25
CA GLY A 137 11.46 9.31 10.99
C GLY A 137 10.83 10.57 10.38
N GLU A 138 10.48 10.60 9.10
CA GLU A 138 9.82 11.77 8.48
C GLU A 138 8.30 11.78 8.73
N LEU A 139 7.70 10.64 9.03
CA LEU A 139 6.27 10.53 9.35
C LEU A 139 5.91 11.04 10.75
N THR A 140 6.90 11.28 11.61
CA THR A 140 6.70 11.74 13.00
C THR A 140 6.85 13.25 13.16
N ALA A 141 7.31 13.98 12.14
CA ALA A 141 7.67 15.39 12.25
C ALA A 141 6.52 16.39 12.08
N ASN A 142 5.31 15.93 11.76
CA ASN A 142 4.14 16.81 11.52
C ASN A 142 2.92 16.39 12.36
N SER A 143 3.13 15.99 13.60
CA SER A 143 2.05 15.72 14.57
C SER A 143 1.87 16.92 15.50
#